data_b6ff600f21bef2425d90f2f96d2f23f0
#
_entry.id   b6ff600f21bef2425d90f2f96d2f23f0
#
_cell.length_a   1.000
_cell.length_b   1.000
_cell.length_c   1.000
_cell.angle_alpha   90.00
_cell.angle_beta   90.00
_cell.angle_gamma   90.00
#
_symmetry.space_group_name_H-M   'P 1'
#
loop_
_entity.id
_entity.type
_entity.pdbx_description
1 polymer ?
#
loop_
_entity_poly.entity_id
_entity_poly.type
_entity_poly.pdbx_seq_one_letter_code
_entity_poly.pdbx_strand_id
1 'polypeptide(L)'
;MRWLGHASFYLETPAGVRLVTDPYGPQVSPAAPVVTADVVTISHEHFDHNYLDNIKGNPVIWRGLTPEGDWAKIDVNCKDIHAYTVPTYHDDAAGAKRGKNAVFVLEIGNLRLAHLGDLGHVLNDEQIEKIGRIDVLMIPVGGYFTINATQAWQVVEALKPRVVLPMHYLVPGMQGFPIAGVDEFTAGRANVRRFGEGQIDLKAENLPQETEVWVLAASQPRI
;
A
#
# COMPACT_ATOMS: atom_id res chain seq x y z
N MET A 1 -9.59 -7.53 -5.01
CA MET A 1 -8.24 -7.02 -4.69
C MET A 1 -7.25 -8.16 -4.59
N ARG A 2 -6.01 -7.98 -5.04
CA ARG A 2 -4.91 -8.96 -4.91
C ARG A 2 -3.67 -8.27 -4.39
N TRP A 3 -2.94 -8.90 -3.48
CA TRP A 3 -1.60 -8.46 -3.11
C TRP A 3 -0.59 -9.06 -4.10
N LEU A 4 0.15 -8.22 -4.77
CA LEU A 4 1.15 -8.64 -5.78
C LEU A 4 2.51 -8.93 -5.16
N GLY A 5 2.70 -8.58 -3.89
CA GLY A 5 3.96 -8.63 -3.16
C GLY A 5 4.51 -7.24 -2.89
N HIS A 6 5.51 -7.14 -1.99
CA HIS A 6 6.11 -5.88 -1.57
C HIS A 6 5.06 -4.85 -1.15
N ALA A 7 5.03 -3.65 -1.72
CA ALA A 7 3.98 -2.64 -1.52
C ALA A 7 2.93 -2.62 -2.65
N SER A 8 2.94 -3.62 -3.53
CA SER A 8 2.10 -3.59 -4.73
C SER A 8 0.79 -4.35 -4.56
N PHE A 9 -0.31 -3.69 -4.87
CA PHE A 9 -1.65 -4.27 -4.92
C PHE A 9 -2.29 -4.05 -6.28
N TYR A 10 -3.09 -5.02 -6.71
CA TYR A 10 -3.98 -4.92 -7.85
C TYR A 10 -5.42 -4.85 -7.36
N LEU A 11 -6.13 -3.83 -7.78
CA LEU A 11 -7.54 -3.62 -7.52
C LEU A 11 -8.32 -3.63 -8.84
N GLU A 12 -9.48 -4.26 -8.83
CA GLU A 12 -10.45 -4.13 -9.91
C GLU A 12 -11.74 -3.56 -9.29
N THR A 13 -12.20 -2.42 -9.82
CA THR A 13 -13.37 -1.72 -9.30
C THR A 13 -14.66 -2.27 -9.92
N PRO A 14 -15.83 -1.97 -9.34
CA PRO A 14 -17.12 -2.33 -9.94
C PRO A 14 -17.33 -1.80 -11.37
N ALA A 15 -16.74 -0.65 -11.71
CA ALA A 15 -16.76 -0.11 -13.08
C ALA A 15 -15.71 -0.73 -14.01
N GLY A 16 -14.99 -1.76 -13.55
CA GLY A 16 -13.97 -2.49 -14.31
C GLY A 16 -12.66 -1.73 -14.49
N VAL A 17 -12.36 -0.73 -13.64
CA VAL A 17 -11.05 -0.07 -13.62
C VAL A 17 -10.04 -0.94 -12.90
N ARG A 18 -8.92 -1.21 -13.55
CA ARG A 18 -7.79 -1.96 -12.99
C ARG A 18 -6.75 -0.99 -12.49
N LEU A 19 -6.57 -0.93 -11.18
CA LEU A 19 -5.58 -0.08 -10.53
C LEU A 19 -4.46 -0.91 -9.93
N VAL A 20 -3.22 -0.46 -10.11
CA VAL A 20 -2.03 -1.04 -9.47
C VAL A 20 -1.35 0.02 -8.61
N THR A 21 -1.01 -0.34 -7.38
CA THR A 21 -0.20 0.51 -6.50
C THR A 21 1.25 0.09 -6.54
N ASP A 22 2.17 1.05 -6.52
CA ASP A 22 3.62 0.89 -6.33
C ASP A 22 4.20 -0.38 -6.98
N PRO A 23 4.19 -0.49 -8.33
CA PRO A 23 4.69 -1.67 -9.02
C PRO A 23 6.20 -1.81 -8.85
N TYR A 24 6.66 -3.05 -8.65
CA TYR A 24 8.07 -3.38 -8.49
C TYR A 24 8.56 -4.35 -9.56
N GLY A 25 9.88 -4.40 -9.72
CA GLY A 25 10.56 -5.20 -10.74
C GLY A 25 11.31 -6.42 -10.18
N PRO A 26 12.03 -7.13 -11.06
CA PRO A 26 12.75 -8.35 -10.71
C PRO A 26 13.91 -8.13 -9.72
N GLN A 27 14.32 -6.88 -9.49
CA GLN A 27 15.31 -6.52 -8.47
C GLN A 27 14.80 -6.76 -7.04
N VAL A 28 13.47 -6.66 -6.83
CA VAL A 28 12.81 -6.94 -5.54
C VAL A 28 12.49 -8.42 -5.43
N SER A 29 11.90 -8.99 -6.49
CA SER A 29 11.58 -10.40 -6.56
C SER A 29 11.62 -10.89 -8.02
N PRO A 30 12.32 -12.01 -8.32
CA PRO A 30 12.28 -12.61 -9.66
C PRO A 30 10.86 -13.00 -10.12
N ALA A 31 9.94 -13.16 -9.18
CA ALA A 31 8.53 -13.45 -9.42
C ALA A 31 7.65 -12.19 -9.53
N ALA A 32 8.24 -11.02 -9.79
CA ALA A 32 7.47 -9.78 -9.97
C ALA A 32 6.40 -9.97 -11.05
N PRO A 33 5.11 -9.75 -10.72
CA PRO A 33 4.03 -10.09 -11.63
C PRO A 33 3.91 -9.09 -12.78
N VAL A 34 3.56 -9.62 -13.97
CA VAL A 34 3.17 -8.80 -15.11
C VAL A 34 1.65 -8.69 -15.12
N VAL A 35 1.12 -7.47 -15.09
CA VAL A 35 -0.32 -7.22 -15.02
C VAL A 35 -0.75 -6.13 -15.98
N THR A 36 -2.02 -6.16 -16.40
CA THR A 36 -2.61 -5.08 -17.19
C THR A 36 -3.32 -4.11 -16.26
N ALA A 37 -3.06 -2.81 -16.41
CA ALA A 37 -3.69 -1.76 -15.62
C ALA A 37 -4.24 -0.63 -16.48
N ASP A 38 -5.23 0.07 -15.95
CA ASP A 38 -5.79 1.31 -16.49
C ASP A 38 -5.27 2.53 -15.70
N VAL A 39 -4.92 2.32 -14.43
CA VAL A 39 -4.35 3.32 -13.53
C VAL A 39 -3.20 2.70 -12.73
N VAL A 40 -2.14 3.46 -12.52
CA VAL A 40 -1.04 3.12 -11.60
C VAL A 40 -0.83 4.27 -10.64
N THR A 41 -0.74 3.98 -9.33
CA THR A 41 -0.29 4.96 -8.33
C THR A 41 1.15 4.68 -7.95
N ILE A 42 1.96 5.72 -7.78
CA ILE A 42 3.36 5.65 -7.36
C ILE A 42 3.53 6.59 -6.17
N SER A 43 3.75 6.03 -4.98
CA SER A 43 3.88 6.81 -3.74
C SER A 43 5.15 7.67 -3.72
N HIS A 44 6.25 7.14 -4.27
CA HIS A 44 7.54 7.79 -4.38
C HIS A 44 8.41 7.13 -5.46
N GLU A 45 9.56 7.70 -5.78
CA GLU A 45 10.33 7.31 -6.98
C GLU A 45 11.47 6.31 -6.70
N HIS A 46 11.43 5.51 -5.64
CA HIS A 46 12.39 4.43 -5.48
C HIS A 46 12.12 3.28 -6.46
N PHE A 47 13.18 2.58 -6.86
CA PHE A 47 13.17 1.56 -7.92
C PHE A 47 12.24 0.37 -7.64
N ASP A 48 11.93 0.15 -6.37
CA ASP A 48 11.06 -0.91 -5.88
C ASP A 48 9.58 -0.51 -5.75
N HIS A 49 9.23 0.73 -6.19
CA HIS A 49 7.86 1.27 -6.17
C HIS A 49 7.40 1.86 -7.49
N ASN A 50 8.31 2.05 -8.46
CA ASN A 50 8.02 2.76 -9.71
C ASN A 50 8.32 1.98 -11.00
N TYR A 51 8.42 0.64 -10.92
CA TYR A 51 8.81 -0.20 -12.05
C TYR A 51 7.63 -0.46 -12.99
N LEU A 52 7.57 0.25 -14.11
CA LEU A 52 6.45 0.22 -15.05
C LEU A 52 6.58 -0.85 -16.15
N ASP A 53 7.74 -1.46 -16.37
CA ASP A 53 7.94 -2.43 -17.46
C ASP A 53 7.09 -3.70 -17.30
N ASN A 54 6.65 -4.00 -16.08
CA ASN A 54 5.73 -5.09 -15.77
C ASN A 54 4.24 -4.71 -15.93
N ILE A 55 3.95 -3.46 -16.26
CA ILE A 55 2.58 -2.98 -16.43
C ILE A 55 2.23 -2.96 -17.91
N LYS A 56 1.24 -3.75 -18.29
CA LYS A 56 0.69 -3.78 -19.65
C LYS A 56 -0.51 -2.85 -19.78
N GLY A 57 -0.82 -2.47 -21.01
CA GLY A 57 -1.86 -1.52 -21.34
C GLY A 57 -1.30 -0.11 -21.52
N ASN A 58 -2.14 0.88 -21.37
CA ASN A 58 -1.81 2.31 -21.48
C ASN A 58 -2.34 3.05 -20.23
N PRO A 59 -1.81 2.72 -19.04
CA PRO A 59 -2.35 3.26 -17.80
C PRO A 59 -2.07 4.76 -17.66
N VAL A 60 -2.99 5.45 -17.01
CA VAL A 60 -2.71 6.77 -16.44
C VAL A 60 -1.84 6.56 -15.20
N ILE A 61 -0.74 7.29 -15.08
CA ILE A 61 0.17 7.19 -13.94
C ILE A 61 -0.06 8.38 -13.01
N TRP A 62 -0.47 8.10 -11.79
CA TRP A 62 -0.58 9.10 -10.72
C TRP A 62 0.65 9.02 -9.82
N ARG A 63 1.53 10.00 -9.95
CA ARG A 63 2.76 10.09 -9.16
C ARG A 63 2.53 10.98 -7.96
N GLY A 64 2.82 10.47 -6.76
CA GLY A 64 2.72 11.21 -5.51
C GLY A 64 3.78 12.29 -5.35
N LEU A 65 4.85 12.22 -6.17
CA LEU A 65 5.91 13.23 -6.20
C LEU A 65 6.02 13.85 -7.61
N THR A 66 6.44 15.12 -7.64
CA THR A 66 6.82 15.81 -8.88
C THR A 66 8.20 15.35 -9.37
N PRO A 67 8.59 15.66 -10.62
CA PRO A 67 9.95 15.37 -11.09
C PRO A 67 11.06 16.01 -10.25
N GLU A 68 10.77 17.11 -9.57
CA GLU A 68 11.71 17.82 -8.67
C GLU A 68 11.77 17.18 -7.28
N GLY A 69 10.98 16.13 -7.03
CA GLY A 69 10.93 15.42 -5.74
C GLY A 69 10.06 16.10 -4.68
N ASP A 70 9.20 17.05 -5.05
CA ASP A 70 8.19 17.62 -4.17
C ASP A 70 6.90 16.79 -4.21
N TRP A 71 6.03 16.94 -3.22
CA TRP A 71 4.72 16.31 -3.25
C TRP A 71 3.86 16.85 -4.39
N ALA A 72 3.40 15.96 -5.23
CA ALA A 72 2.39 16.27 -6.22
C ALA A 72 1.01 16.41 -5.55
N LYS A 73 0.26 17.42 -5.97
CA LYS A 73 -1.13 17.61 -5.53
C LYS A 73 -2.04 16.75 -6.40
N ILE A 74 -2.21 15.51 -6.03
CA ILE A 74 -3.19 14.63 -6.67
C ILE A 74 -4.54 14.82 -5.97
N ASP A 75 -5.54 15.12 -6.76
CA ASP A 75 -6.96 15.14 -6.40
C ASP A 75 -7.73 14.94 -7.72
N VAL A 76 -8.00 13.68 -8.06
CA VAL A 76 -8.43 13.29 -9.40
C VAL A 76 -9.53 12.24 -9.37
N ASN A 77 -10.35 12.24 -10.42
CA ASN A 77 -11.38 11.24 -10.63
C ASN A 77 -11.08 10.41 -11.88
N CYS A 78 -11.28 9.10 -11.79
CA CYS A 78 -11.25 8.18 -12.92
C CYS A 78 -12.39 7.18 -12.78
N LYS A 79 -13.46 7.35 -13.55
CA LYS A 79 -14.71 6.59 -13.48
C LYS A 79 -15.27 6.56 -12.04
N ASP A 80 -15.20 5.39 -11.36
CA ASP A 80 -15.69 5.16 -10.00
C ASP A 80 -14.60 5.29 -8.93
N ILE A 81 -13.43 5.81 -9.28
CA ILE A 81 -12.34 6.10 -8.35
C ILE A 81 -12.22 7.62 -8.18
N HIS A 82 -12.27 8.10 -6.95
CA HIS A 82 -11.69 9.38 -6.55
C HIS A 82 -10.40 9.11 -5.78
N ALA A 83 -9.31 9.77 -6.16
CA ALA A 83 -8.00 9.58 -5.54
C ALA A 83 -7.38 10.90 -5.15
N TYR A 84 -6.83 10.99 -3.94
CA TYR A 84 -6.02 12.12 -3.52
C TYR A 84 -4.80 11.69 -2.71
N THR A 85 -3.84 12.61 -2.55
CA THR A 85 -2.60 12.33 -1.82
C THR A 85 -2.47 13.15 -0.55
N VAL A 86 -1.85 12.52 0.47
CA VAL A 86 -1.46 13.18 1.72
C VAL A 86 0.07 13.13 1.84
N PRO A 87 0.73 14.29 2.01
CA PRO A 87 2.18 14.38 2.18
C PRO A 87 2.68 13.66 3.43
N THR A 88 3.69 12.79 3.26
CA THR A 88 4.41 12.13 4.35
C THR A 88 5.90 12.01 4.00
N TYR A 89 6.68 11.41 4.88
CA TYR A 89 8.10 11.18 4.66
C TYR A 89 8.43 9.70 4.74
N HIS A 90 9.47 9.31 4.00
CA HIS A 90 10.01 7.96 4.00
C HIS A 90 11.00 7.71 5.15
N ASP A 91 11.08 8.62 6.12
CA ASP A 91 11.91 8.51 7.32
C ASP A 91 11.37 9.39 8.46
N ASP A 92 11.97 9.22 9.63
CA ASP A 92 11.66 9.96 10.86
C ASP A 92 12.41 11.31 11.00
N ALA A 93 13.12 11.72 9.96
CA ALA A 93 13.92 12.94 9.91
C ALA A 93 13.43 13.93 8.84
N ALA A 94 12.12 13.98 8.62
CA ALA A 94 11.47 14.86 7.65
C ALA A 94 12.04 14.72 6.21
N GLY A 95 12.32 13.49 5.80
CA GLY A 95 12.82 13.16 4.48
C GLY A 95 14.33 13.32 4.28
N ALA A 96 15.08 13.67 5.34
CA ALA A 96 16.52 13.91 5.22
C ALA A 96 17.33 12.64 4.91
N LYS A 97 16.79 11.45 5.19
CA LYS A 97 17.47 10.17 4.99
C LYS A 97 17.05 9.47 3.71
N ARG A 98 15.72 9.43 3.42
CA ARG A 98 15.13 8.64 2.34
C ARG A 98 14.15 9.43 1.48
N GLY A 99 13.93 10.70 1.78
CA GLY A 99 13.08 11.58 0.99
C GLY A 99 11.61 11.59 1.39
N LYS A 100 10.80 12.06 0.46
CA LYS A 100 9.36 12.23 0.61
C LYS A 100 8.62 10.98 0.18
N ASN A 101 7.44 10.81 0.75
CA ASN A 101 6.47 9.77 0.41
C ASN A 101 5.08 10.41 0.33
N ALA A 102 4.19 9.86 -0.46
CA ALA A 102 2.80 10.27 -0.56
C ALA A 102 1.88 9.10 -0.21
N VAL A 103 1.02 9.30 0.77
CA VAL A 103 -0.10 8.40 1.02
C VAL A 103 -1.14 8.61 -0.06
N PHE A 104 -1.60 7.56 -0.72
CA PHE A 104 -2.76 7.60 -1.60
C PHE A 104 -4.01 7.19 -0.84
N VAL A 105 -5.03 8.05 -0.85
CA VAL A 105 -6.38 7.71 -0.41
C VAL A 105 -7.23 7.50 -1.66
N LEU A 106 -7.91 6.35 -1.71
CA LEU A 106 -8.73 5.91 -2.83
C LEU A 106 -10.17 5.73 -2.34
N GLU A 107 -11.10 6.47 -2.89
CA GLU A 107 -12.52 6.32 -2.67
C GLU A 107 -13.11 5.56 -3.86
N ILE A 108 -13.63 4.35 -3.60
CA ILE A 108 -14.18 3.45 -4.63
C ILE A 108 -15.56 2.98 -4.17
N GLY A 109 -16.60 3.52 -4.76
CA GLY A 109 -17.97 3.29 -4.29
C GLY A 109 -18.14 3.74 -2.83
N ASN A 110 -18.50 2.79 -1.96
CA ASN A 110 -18.68 3.06 -0.52
C ASN A 110 -17.45 2.70 0.34
N LEU A 111 -16.32 2.39 -0.29
CA LEU A 111 -15.08 2.03 0.39
C LEU A 111 -14.05 3.16 0.31
N ARG A 112 -13.38 3.39 1.41
CA ARG A 112 -12.19 4.24 1.47
C ARG A 112 -10.97 3.41 1.83
N LEU A 113 -9.98 3.42 0.94
CA LEU A 113 -8.75 2.69 1.09
C LEU A 113 -7.60 3.69 1.23
N ALA A 114 -6.59 3.38 2.07
CA ALA A 114 -5.36 4.15 2.10
C ALA A 114 -4.16 3.23 1.83
N HIS A 115 -3.30 3.64 0.91
CA HIS A 115 -2.01 3.02 0.65
C HIS A 115 -0.93 3.94 1.20
N LEU A 116 -0.21 3.48 2.23
CA LEU A 116 0.72 4.34 2.95
C LEU A 116 2.10 4.45 2.28
N GLY A 117 2.32 3.76 1.14
CA GLY A 117 3.63 3.71 0.50
C GLY A 117 4.71 3.27 1.48
N ASP A 118 5.86 3.92 1.44
CA ASP A 118 6.96 3.68 2.37
C ASP A 118 6.95 4.72 3.52
N LEU A 119 5.82 4.76 4.23
CA LEU A 119 5.71 5.61 5.41
C LEU A 119 6.84 5.31 6.41
N GLY A 120 7.65 6.32 6.74
CA GLY A 120 8.83 6.18 7.59
C GLY A 120 8.70 6.78 8.99
N HIS A 121 7.50 7.26 9.38
CA HIS A 121 7.24 7.86 10.69
C HIS A 121 5.79 7.63 11.13
N VAL A 122 5.51 7.81 12.42
CA VAL A 122 4.13 7.82 12.92
C VAL A 122 3.43 9.08 12.43
N LEU A 123 2.18 8.94 11.98
CA LEU A 123 1.38 10.05 11.46
C LEU A 123 1.09 11.09 12.55
N ASN A 124 1.14 12.35 12.19
CA ASN A 124 0.70 13.46 13.05
C ASN A 124 -0.82 13.73 12.86
N ASP A 125 -1.39 14.56 13.75
CA ASP A 125 -2.83 14.85 13.77
C ASP A 125 -3.33 15.43 12.42
N GLU A 126 -2.55 16.31 11.80
CA GLU A 126 -2.91 16.90 10.49
C GLU A 126 -2.97 15.83 9.37
N GLN A 127 -2.03 14.88 9.37
CA GLN A 127 -2.02 13.78 8.42
C GLN A 127 -3.18 12.81 8.66
N ILE A 128 -3.46 12.51 9.93
CA ILE A 128 -4.60 11.67 10.33
C ILE A 128 -5.92 12.31 9.88
N GLU A 129 -6.09 13.62 10.12
CA GLU A 129 -7.27 14.39 9.71
C GLU A 129 -7.44 14.37 8.17
N LYS A 130 -6.36 14.60 7.42
CA LYS A 130 -6.37 14.59 5.96
C LYS A 130 -6.66 13.21 5.36
N ILE A 131 -6.12 12.14 5.95
CA ILE A 131 -6.44 10.76 5.55
C ILE A 131 -7.90 10.45 5.88
N GLY A 132 -8.36 10.89 7.06
CA GLY A 132 -9.73 10.71 7.52
C GLY A 132 -10.09 9.25 7.82
N ARG A 133 -11.38 8.93 7.83
CA ARG A 133 -11.86 7.57 8.08
C ARG A 133 -11.46 6.64 6.94
N ILE A 134 -10.88 5.48 7.26
CA ILE A 134 -10.43 4.48 6.31
C ILE A 134 -11.10 3.13 6.63
N ASP A 135 -11.60 2.45 5.59
CA ASP A 135 -12.12 1.09 5.71
C ASP A 135 -11.01 0.05 5.56
N VAL A 136 -10.09 0.26 4.60
CA VAL A 136 -8.99 -0.68 4.31
C VAL A 136 -7.66 0.08 4.30
N LEU A 137 -6.72 -0.34 5.13
CA LEU A 137 -5.41 0.27 5.29
C LEU A 137 -4.32 -0.67 4.78
N MET A 138 -3.59 -0.28 3.74
CA MET A 138 -2.37 -0.94 3.26
C MET A 138 -1.18 -0.25 3.91
N ILE A 139 -0.47 -0.96 4.80
CA ILE A 139 0.53 -0.40 5.71
C ILE A 139 1.85 -1.17 5.68
N PRO A 140 3.00 -0.50 5.53
CA PRO A 140 4.30 -1.15 5.64
C PRO A 140 4.57 -1.56 7.09
N VAL A 141 5.10 -2.77 7.30
CA VAL A 141 5.35 -3.32 8.64
C VAL A 141 6.74 -3.92 8.82
N GLY A 142 7.57 -3.94 7.77
CA GLY A 142 8.87 -4.60 7.75
C GLY A 142 9.97 -3.87 8.52
N GLY A 143 9.78 -2.60 8.87
CA GLY A 143 10.81 -1.79 9.51
C GLY A 143 12.02 -1.53 8.61
N TYR A 144 13.14 -1.12 9.18
CA TYR A 144 14.43 -0.75 8.57
C TYR A 144 14.32 0.42 7.57
N PHE A 145 13.55 0.28 6.49
CA PHE A 145 13.30 1.34 5.51
C PHE A 145 12.05 2.16 5.87
N THR A 146 11.07 1.52 6.47
CA THR A 146 9.75 2.06 6.80
C THR A 146 9.49 2.00 8.30
N ILE A 147 8.29 2.34 8.73
CA ILE A 147 7.85 2.12 10.10
C ILE A 147 7.95 0.63 10.48
N ASN A 148 8.34 0.36 11.72
CA ASN A 148 8.40 -0.98 12.28
C ASN A 148 7.01 -1.44 12.80
N ALA A 149 6.91 -2.69 13.25
CA ALA A 149 5.67 -3.28 13.75
C ALA A 149 5.00 -2.46 14.87
N THR A 150 5.76 -1.92 15.81
CA THR A 150 5.24 -1.08 16.90
C THR A 150 4.67 0.24 16.39
N GLN A 151 5.41 0.93 15.53
CA GLN A 151 4.97 2.18 14.91
C GLN A 151 3.77 1.96 13.99
N ALA A 152 3.74 0.83 13.26
CA ALA A 152 2.60 0.46 12.42
C ALA A 152 1.32 0.30 13.25
N TRP A 153 1.41 -0.31 14.45
CA TRP A 153 0.26 -0.38 15.35
C TRP A 153 -0.19 0.98 15.87
N GLN A 154 0.71 1.92 16.15
CA GLN A 154 0.33 3.29 16.50
C GLN A 154 -0.49 3.96 15.38
N VAL A 155 -0.10 3.75 14.12
CA VAL A 155 -0.85 4.25 12.95
C VAL A 155 -2.22 3.56 12.83
N VAL A 156 -2.28 2.25 13.02
CA VAL A 156 -3.56 1.49 13.01
C VAL A 156 -4.50 1.99 14.11
N GLU A 157 -4.01 2.19 15.32
CA GLU A 157 -4.80 2.70 16.46
C GLU A 157 -5.30 4.13 16.24
N ALA A 158 -4.54 4.96 15.52
CA ALA A 158 -4.94 6.32 15.18
C ALA A 158 -6.01 6.37 14.07
N LEU A 159 -5.84 5.60 13.00
CA LEU A 159 -6.75 5.59 11.84
C LEU A 159 -7.98 4.69 12.04
N LYS A 160 -7.90 3.68 12.90
CA LYS A 160 -8.97 2.72 13.23
C LYS A 160 -9.66 2.13 11.99
N PRO A 161 -8.90 1.55 11.03
CA PRO A 161 -9.47 0.94 9.85
C PRO A 161 -10.25 -0.32 10.22
N ARG A 162 -11.17 -0.75 9.37
CA ARG A 162 -11.88 -2.04 9.54
C ARG A 162 -10.98 -3.21 9.14
N VAL A 163 -10.15 -3.04 8.10
CA VAL A 163 -9.20 -4.05 7.62
C VAL A 163 -7.82 -3.44 7.51
N VAL A 164 -6.81 -4.12 8.04
CA VAL A 164 -5.40 -3.82 7.88
C VAL A 164 -4.77 -4.86 6.96
N LEU A 165 -4.16 -4.42 5.88
CA LEU A 165 -3.38 -5.23 4.95
C LEU A 165 -1.90 -4.90 5.13
N PRO A 166 -1.14 -5.71 5.87
CA PRO A 166 0.30 -5.49 6.00
C PRO A 166 1.00 -5.71 4.66
N MET A 167 1.99 -4.88 4.40
CA MET A 167 2.80 -4.92 3.20
C MET A 167 4.27 -4.58 3.53
N HIS A 168 5.15 -4.59 2.53
CA HIS A 168 6.56 -4.22 2.65
C HIS A 168 7.27 -4.95 3.80
N TYR A 169 7.09 -6.27 3.86
CA TYR A 169 7.74 -7.17 4.82
C TYR A 169 8.41 -8.34 4.10
N LEU A 170 9.36 -8.99 4.76
CA LEU A 170 10.11 -10.09 4.18
C LEU A 170 9.20 -11.28 3.88
N VAL A 171 9.20 -11.73 2.63
CA VAL A 171 8.53 -12.93 2.18
C VAL A 171 9.52 -13.93 1.57
N PRO A 172 9.17 -15.23 1.51
CA PRO A 172 10.01 -16.21 0.81
C PRO A 172 10.31 -15.78 -0.62
N GLY A 173 11.58 -15.85 -1.01
CA GLY A 173 12.06 -15.43 -2.34
C GLY A 173 12.60 -13.99 -2.43
N MET A 174 12.33 -13.13 -1.46
CA MET A 174 13.04 -11.85 -1.30
C MET A 174 14.37 -12.12 -0.58
N GLN A 175 15.49 -11.81 -1.22
CA GLN A 175 16.82 -11.98 -0.61
C GLN A 175 17.51 -10.63 -0.50
N GLY A 176 18.27 -10.46 0.60
CA GLY A 176 19.11 -9.27 0.80
C GLY A 176 18.39 -8.03 1.38
N PHE A 177 17.11 -8.10 1.64
CA PHE A 177 16.38 -7.02 2.32
C PHE A 177 16.45 -7.21 3.84
N PRO A 178 16.99 -6.25 4.60
CA PRO A 178 17.12 -6.35 6.07
C PRO A 178 15.83 -5.95 6.78
N ILE A 179 14.69 -6.43 6.30
CA ILE A 179 13.35 -6.12 6.83
C ILE A 179 12.77 -7.32 7.56
N ALA A 180 11.90 -7.07 8.55
CA ALA A 180 11.23 -8.12 9.31
C ALA A 180 10.13 -8.81 8.51
N GLY A 181 9.78 -10.04 8.91
CA GLY A 181 8.59 -10.74 8.41
C GLY A 181 7.31 -10.24 9.08
N VAL A 182 6.16 -10.61 8.52
CA VAL A 182 4.84 -10.20 9.01
C VAL A 182 4.53 -10.71 10.42
N ASP A 183 5.19 -11.78 10.87
CA ASP A 183 4.94 -12.37 12.19
C ASP A 183 5.30 -11.42 13.33
N GLU A 184 6.27 -10.53 13.14
CA GLU A 184 6.58 -9.49 14.12
C GLU A 184 5.40 -8.53 14.33
N PHE A 185 4.72 -8.14 13.26
CA PHE A 185 3.54 -7.27 13.32
C PHE A 185 2.31 -7.99 13.90
N THR A 186 2.16 -9.29 13.65
CA THR A 186 0.97 -10.06 14.06
C THR A 186 1.13 -10.78 15.41
N ALA A 187 2.33 -10.77 16.01
CA ALA A 187 2.60 -11.44 17.27
C ALA A 187 1.69 -10.97 18.41
N GLY A 188 1.07 -11.91 19.12
CA GLY A 188 0.19 -11.63 20.26
C GLY A 188 -1.16 -10.99 19.92
N ARG A 189 -1.54 -10.91 18.65
CA ARG A 189 -2.80 -10.32 18.21
C ARG A 189 -3.83 -11.41 17.90
N ALA A 190 -5.01 -11.30 18.48
CA ALA A 190 -6.10 -12.27 18.29
C ALA A 190 -6.93 -12.00 17.01
N ASN A 191 -6.91 -10.78 16.49
CA ASN A 191 -7.69 -10.30 15.35
C ASN A 191 -6.97 -10.47 14.00
N VAL A 192 -6.20 -11.54 13.84
CA VAL A 192 -5.43 -11.81 12.61
C VAL A 192 -6.08 -12.94 11.83
N ARG A 193 -6.36 -12.69 10.56
CA ARG A 193 -6.78 -13.70 9.57
C ARG A 193 -5.69 -13.89 8.52
N ARG A 194 -5.33 -15.14 8.24
CA ARG A 194 -4.38 -15.48 7.17
C ARG A 194 -5.13 -16.13 6.02
N PHE A 195 -4.94 -15.59 4.83
CA PHE A 195 -5.54 -16.09 3.61
C PHE A 195 -4.50 -16.88 2.83
N GLY A 196 -4.83 -18.12 2.48
CA GLY A 196 -3.97 -18.97 1.63
C GLY A 196 -3.88 -18.48 0.18
N GLU A 197 -4.77 -17.59 -0.19
CA GLU A 197 -4.80 -16.94 -1.50
C GLU A 197 -4.41 -15.47 -1.37
N GLY A 198 -3.75 -14.93 -2.41
CA GLY A 198 -3.38 -13.51 -2.50
C GLY A 198 -4.53 -12.61 -2.93
N GLN A 199 -5.76 -13.13 -2.98
CA GLN A 199 -6.94 -12.41 -3.48
C GLN A 199 -8.06 -12.40 -2.46
N ILE A 200 -8.73 -11.23 -2.34
CA ILE A 200 -9.93 -11.03 -1.52
C ILE A 200 -10.97 -10.21 -2.29
N ASP A 201 -12.23 -10.40 -1.95
CA ASP A 201 -13.35 -9.55 -2.41
C ASP A 201 -13.72 -8.57 -1.30
N LEU A 202 -13.57 -7.28 -1.58
CA LEU A 202 -13.85 -6.19 -0.65
C LEU A 202 -15.23 -5.61 -0.96
N LYS A 203 -16.15 -5.77 -0.03
CA LYS A 203 -17.48 -5.13 -0.05
C LYS A 203 -17.75 -4.51 1.30
N ALA A 204 -18.25 -3.28 1.30
CA ALA A 204 -18.46 -2.52 2.54
C ALA A 204 -19.32 -3.25 3.56
N GLU A 205 -20.33 -4.00 3.10
CA GLU A 205 -21.22 -4.81 3.92
C GLU A 205 -20.57 -6.05 4.55
N ASN A 206 -19.45 -6.53 3.95
CA ASN A 206 -18.75 -7.75 4.40
C ASN A 206 -17.51 -7.45 5.25
N LEU A 207 -17.16 -6.17 5.44
CA LEU A 207 -16.01 -5.82 6.28
C LEU A 207 -16.34 -6.01 7.77
N PRO A 208 -15.36 -6.40 8.59
CA PRO A 208 -15.54 -6.57 10.03
C PRO A 208 -15.97 -5.25 10.70
N GLN A 209 -16.66 -5.34 11.84
CA GLN A 209 -17.05 -4.15 12.62
C GLN A 209 -15.87 -3.59 13.41
N GLU A 210 -15.02 -4.47 13.92
CA GLU A 210 -13.78 -4.14 14.62
C GLU A 210 -12.58 -4.34 13.69
N THR A 211 -11.48 -3.66 13.96
CA THR A 211 -10.24 -3.80 13.17
C THR A 211 -9.75 -5.24 13.13
N GLU A 212 -9.58 -5.80 11.94
CA GLU A 212 -8.92 -7.08 11.68
C GLU A 212 -7.67 -6.89 10.81
N VAL A 213 -6.64 -7.68 11.09
CA VAL A 213 -5.46 -7.80 10.22
C VAL A 213 -5.66 -8.96 9.25
N TRP A 214 -5.64 -8.68 7.96
CA TRP A 214 -5.77 -9.68 6.91
C TRP A 214 -4.43 -9.88 6.21
N VAL A 215 -3.75 -10.98 6.51
CA VAL A 215 -2.48 -11.35 5.89
C VAL A 215 -2.75 -12.15 4.62
N LEU A 216 -2.46 -11.56 3.48
CA LEU A 216 -2.63 -12.20 2.18
C LEU A 216 -1.35 -12.94 1.79
N ALA A 217 -1.47 -14.08 1.12
CA ALA A 217 -0.32 -14.67 0.42
C ALA A 217 0.06 -13.80 -0.77
N ALA A 218 1.36 -13.58 -1.02
CA ALA A 218 1.79 -12.91 -2.24
C ALA A 218 1.31 -13.71 -3.47
N SER A 219 0.72 -13.02 -4.44
CA SER A 219 0.25 -13.66 -5.66
C SER A 219 1.41 -14.29 -6.41
N GLN A 220 1.43 -15.61 -6.49
CA GLN A 220 2.36 -16.33 -7.36
C GLN A 220 1.98 -16.03 -8.82
N PRO A 221 2.95 -15.79 -9.73
CA PRO A 221 2.63 -15.74 -11.15
C PRO A 221 1.97 -17.06 -11.52
N ARG A 222 0.80 -17.03 -12.14
CA ARG A 222 0.23 -18.24 -12.74
C ARG A 222 1.17 -18.62 -13.89
N ILE A 223 1.82 -19.77 -13.72
CA ILE A 223 2.62 -20.42 -14.76
C ILE A 223 1.71 -20.78 -15.94
#